data_278776c5d80516b548be87dc717f368f
#
_entry.id   278776c5d80516b548be87dc717f368f
#
_cell.length_a   1.000
_cell.length_b   1.000
_cell.length_c   1.000
_cell.angle_alpha   90.00
_cell.angle_beta   90.00
_cell.angle_gamma   90.00
#
_symmetry.space_group_name_H-M   'P 1'
#
loop_
_entity.id
_entity.type
_entity.pdbx_description
1 polymer ?
#
loop_
_entity_poly.entity_id
_entity_poly.type
_entity_poly.pdbx_seq_one_letter_code
_entity_poly.pdbx_strand_id
1 'polypeptide(L)'
;MPVLGFYFGIAMTEETVRRIDVFFYGLFMDDALLREKSVHPVNRRMAFVENYSLVVGSRATLVPCAGRTVHGVLFSLTHSEVDALYSEASVSVYRPEAVFAQLADGGVTPALCFNLPVPPSADERNPQYVSKLRELATRIGLPPNYVSSIQ
;
A
#
# COMPACT_ATOMS: atom_id res chain seq x y z
N MET A 1 12.24 -38.66 -16.22
CA MET A 1 12.17 -37.59 -17.20
C MET A 1 12.81 -36.31 -16.68
N PRO A 2 14.09 -36.22 -16.78
CA PRO A 2 14.76 -35.03 -16.30
C PRO A 2 14.34 -33.76 -17.07
N VAL A 3 14.02 -33.92 -18.35
CA VAL A 3 13.58 -32.78 -19.16
C VAL A 3 12.30 -32.17 -18.62
N LEU A 4 11.37 -33.00 -18.17
CA LEU A 4 10.12 -32.51 -17.64
C LEU A 4 10.34 -31.68 -16.37
N GLY A 5 11.17 -32.14 -15.48
CA GLY A 5 11.51 -31.40 -14.28
C GLY A 5 12.17 -30.07 -14.59
N PHE A 6 13.00 -30.07 -15.60
CA PHE A 6 13.64 -28.84 -16.05
C PHE A 6 12.60 -27.83 -16.56
N TYR A 7 11.62 -28.28 -17.30
CA TYR A 7 10.55 -27.39 -17.77
C TYR A 7 9.74 -26.80 -16.64
N PHE A 8 9.53 -27.54 -15.58
CA PHE A 8 8.85 -26.97 -14.43
C PHE A 8 9.65 -25.81 -13.83
N GLY A 9 10.96 -25.94 -13.78
CA GLY A 9 11.79 -24.85 -13.32
C GLY A 9 11.67 -23.62 -14.19
N ILE A 10 11.61 -23.82 -15.51
CA ILE A 10 11.43 -22.72 -16.46
C ILE A 10 10.02 -22.14 -16.33
N ALA A 11 9.03 -22.97 -16.13
CA ALA A 11 7.64 -22.53 -16.01
C ALA A 11 7.38 -21.69 -14.77
N MET A 12 8.27 -21.72 -13.79
CA MET A 12 8.18 -20.87 -12.61
C MET A 12 8.67 -19.46 -12.92
N THR A 13 7.99 -18.81 -13.85
CA THR A 13 8.21 -17.42 -14.21
C THR A 13 7.42 -16.53 -13.26
N GLU A 14 7.63 -15.21 -13.35
CA GLU A 14 6.85 -14.25 -12.60
C GLU A 14 5.35 -14.42 -12.79
N GLU A 15 4.92 -14.85 -13.98
CA GLU A 15 3.52 -15.03 -14.30
C GLU A 15 2.87 -16.14 -13.48
N THR A 16 3.65 -17.13 -13.06
CA THR A 16 3.14 -18.25 -12.25
C THR A 16 3.26 -18.01 -10.75
N VAL A 17 3.97 -16.98 -10.34
CA VAL A 17 4.12 -16.62 -8.93
C VAL A 17 2.83 -15.96 -8.45
N ARG A 18 2.30 -16.47 -7.35
CA ARG A 18 1.08 -15.89 -6.77
C ARG A 18 1.39 -14.53 -6.15
N ARG A 19 0.49 -13.60 -6.40
CA ARG A 19 0.62 -12.24 -5.89
C ARG A 19 -0.63 -11.83 -5.16
N ILE A 20 -0.50 -10.90 -4.25
CA ILE A 20 -1.61 -10.28 -3.54
C ILE A 20 -1.63 -8.80 -3.85
N ASP A 21 -2.84 -8.25 -3.93
CA ASP A 21 -3.00 -6.81 -4.08
C ASP A 21 -2.88 -6.17 -2.72
N VAL A 22 -2.06 -5.11 -2.65
CA VAL A 22 -1.86 -4.34 -1.42
C VAL A 22 -2.21 -2.89 -1.73
N PHE A 23 -3.05 -2.30 -0.88
CA PHE A 23 -3.41 -0.90 -0.98
C PHE A 23 -2.48 -0.07 -0.12
N PHE A 24 -1.70 0.78 -0.77
CA PHE A 24 -0.77 1.69 -0.09
C PHE A 24 -1.34 3.10 -0.07
N TYR A 25 -1.28 3.74 1.07
CA TYR A 25 -1.79 5.09 1.30
C TYR A 25 -0.72 6.05 1.82
N GLY A 26 0.46 5.53 2.14
CA GLY A 26 1.59 6.28 2.69
C GLY A 26 2.77 6.32 1.75
N LEU A 27 3.96 6.43 2.30
CA LEU A 27 5.17 6.59 1.48
C LEU A 27 5.50 5.38 0.62
N PHE A 28 4.96 4.20 0.94
CA PHE A 28 5.13 3.02 0.07
C PHE A 28 4.33 3.11 -1.23
N MET A 29 3.56 4.16 -1.45
CA MET A 29 3.03 4.45 -2.78
C MET A 29 4.15 4.75 -3.78
N ASP A 30 5.34 5.03 -3.29
CA ASP A 30 6.50 5.35 -4.11
C ASP A 30 7.17 4.06 -4.59
N ASP A 31 7.03 3.78 -5.87
CA ASP A 31 7.64 2.62 -6.53
C ASP A 31 9.17 2.60 -6.32
N ALA A 32 9.80 3.75 -6.43
CA ALA A 32 11.26 3.83 -6.25
C ALA A 32 11.68 3.42 -4.83
N LEU A 33 10.91 3.82 -3.83
CA LEU A 33 11.19 3.43 -2.45
C LEU A 33 11.06 1.91 -2.25
N LEU A 34 10.04 1.32 -2.85
CA LEU A 34 9.86 -0.14 -2.77
C LEU A 34 11.02 -0.86 -3.44
N ARG A 35 11.48 -0.38 -4.58
CA ARG A 35 12.61 -0.99 -5.30
C ARG A 35 13.92 -0.88 -4.53
N GLU A 36 14.12 0.19 -3.79
CA GLU A 36 15.27 0.31 -2.90
C GLU A 36 15.28 -0.78 -1.82
N LYS A 37 14.10 -1.30 -1.47
CA LYS A 37 13.94 -2.36 -0.48
C LYS A 37 13.85 -3.74 -1.13
N SER A 38 14.22 -3.85 -2.40
CA SER A 38 14.19 -5.09 -3.18
C SER A 38 12.77 -5.64 -3.36
N VAL A 39 11.77 -4.78 -3.32
CA VAL A 39 10.39 -5.10 -3.64
C VAL A 39 10.11 -4.57 -5.04
N HIS A 40 9.62 -5.45 -5.91
CA HIS A 40 9.37 -5.12 -7.31
C HIS A 40 7.87 -5.19 -7.59
N PRO A 41 7.12 -4.14 -7.25
CA PRO A 41 5.68 -4.14 -7.43
C PRO A 41 5.32 -4.16 -8.90
N VAL A 42 4.20 -4.80 -9.21
CA VAL A 42 3.65 -4.83 -10.56
C VAL A 42 2.19 -4.39 -10.52
N ASN A 43 1.63 -4.15 -11.69
CA ASN A 43 0.20 -3.87 -11.86
C ASN A 43 -0.27 -2.69 -11.00
N ARG A 44 0.41 -1.55 -11.17
CA ARG A 44 0.07 -0.32 -10.46
C ARG A 44 -1.28 0.22 -10.91
N ARG A 45 -2.16 0.49 -9.96
CA ARG A 45 -3.48 1.07 -10.23
C ARG A 45 -3.79 2.12 -9.18
N MET A 46 -4.33 3.24 -9.61
CA MET A 46 -4.88 4.22 -8.67
C MET A 46 -6.16 3.65 -8.08
N ALA A 47 -6.37 3.84 -6.79
CA ALA A 47 -7.53 3.29 -6.11
C ALA A 47 -7.91 4.15 -4.90
N PHE A 48 -9.09 3.90 -4.37
CA PHE A 48 -9.51 4.53 -3.12
C PHE A 48 -10.34 3.54 -2.30
N VAL A 49 -10.36 3.76 -1.00
CA VAL A 49 -11.19 2.99 -0.08
C VAL A 49 -12.16 3.92 0.62
N GLU A 50 -13.39 3.46 0.78
CA GLU A 50 -14.44 4.26 1.40
C GLU A 50 -14.59 3.91 2.88
N ASN A 51 -15.07 4.88 3.65
CA ASN A 51 -15.34 4.75 5.08
C ASN A 51 -14.08 4.54 5.91
N TYR A 52 -13.01 5.18 5.48
CA TYR A 52 -11.76 5.28 6.22
C TYR A 52 -11.25 6.71 6.19
N SER A 53 -10.46 7.05 7.20
CA SER A 53 -9.74 8.32 7.25
C SER A 53 -8.28 8.05 7.47
N LEU A 54 -7.44 8.83 6.82
CA LEU A 54 -5.99 8.81 7.04
C LEU A 54 -5.69 9.63 8.30
N VAL A 55 -4.96 9.02 9.21
CA VAL A 55 -4.51 9.68 10.43
C VAL A 55 -2.99 9.60 10.47
N VAL A 56 -2.35 10.74 10.67
CA VAL A 56 -0.89 10.82 10.77
C VAL A 56 -0.53 11.30 12.17
N GLY A 57 0.01 10.38 12.96
CA GLY A 57 0.69 10.70 14.20
C GLY A 57 2.18 10.65 13.95
N SER A 58 2.94 9.97 14.80
CA SER A 58 4.35 9.64 14.49
C SER A 58 4.44 8.76 13.24
N ARG A 59 3.41 7.93 13.05
CA ARG A 59 3.23 7.07 11.88
C ARG A 59 1.84 7.26 11.33
N ALA A 60 1.65 6.90 10.07
CA ALA A 60 0.36 6.99 9.39
C ALA A 60 -0.40 5.67 9.50
N THR A 61 -1.72 5.77 9.58
CA THR A 61 -2.62 4.63 9.56
C THR A 61 -3.98 5.05 9.02
N LEU A 62 -4.78 4.07 8.63
CA LEU A 62 -6.20 4.30 8.36
C LEU A 62 -7.01 3.91 9.59
N VAL A 63 -8.06 4.68 9.84
CA VAL A 63 -9.05 4.35 10.87
C VAL A 63 -10.43 4.36 10.24
N PRO A 64 -11.35 3.51 10.69
CA PRO A 64 -12.72 3.56 10.19
C PRO A 64 -13.34 4.93 10.45
N CYS A 65 -13.98 5.48 9.41
CA CYS A 65 -14.61 6.78 9.51
C CYS A 65 -15.68 6.90 8.42
N ALA A 66 -16.94 6.76 8.81
CA ALA A 66 -18.05 6.78 7.87
C ALA A 66 -18.07 8.07 7.04
N GLY A 67 -18.28 7.91 5.75
CA GLY A 67 -18.38 9.04 4.83
C GLY A 67 -17.05 9.62 4.37
N ARG A 68 -15.92 9.12 4.84
CA ARG A 68 -14.60 9.59 4.40
C ARG A 68 -14.00 8.62 3.39
N THR A 69 -13.10 9.13 2.57
CA THR A 69 -12.46 8.35 1.51
C THR A 69 -10.95 8.58 1.57
N VAL A 70 -10.20 7.50 1.40
CA VAL A 70 -8.73 7.55 1.35
C VAL A 70 -8.29 7.12 -0.03
N HIS A 71 -7.48 7.95 -0.68
CA HIS A 71 -6.92 7.66 -1.98
C HIS A 71 -5.52 7.09 -1.85
N GLY A 72 -5.17 6.21 -2.76
CA GLY A 72 -3.87 5.58 -2.76
C GLY A 72 -3.60 4.80 -4.02
N VAL A 73 -2.72 3.83 -3.90
CA VAL A 73 -2.24 3.02 -5.02
C VAL A 73 -2.32 1.55 -4.66
N LEU A 74 -2.80 0.75 -5.60
CA LEU A 74 -2.71 -0.70 -5.53
C LEU A 74 -1.45 -1.15 -6.25
N PHE A 75 -0.71 -2.03 -5.62
CA PHE A 75 0.33 -2.82 -6.25
C PHE A 75 0.10 -4.28 -5.98
N SER A 76 0.51 -5.13 -6.92
CA SER A 76 0.53 -6.58 -6.71
C SER A 76 1.94 -6.98 -6.29
N LEU A 77 2.06 -7.65 -5.15
CA LEU A 77 3.31 -8.09 -4.56
C LEU A 77 3.26 -9.60 -4.33
N THR A 78 4.43 -10.23 -4.33
CA THR A 78 4.51 -11.63 -3.88
C THR A 78 4.39 -11.69 -2.36
N HIS A 79 4.04 -12.86 -1.85
CA HIS A 79 3.99 -13.07 -0.40
C HIS A 79 5.33 -12.77 0.27
N SER A 80 6.42 -13.21 -0.35
CA SER A 80 7.76 -12.96 0.17
C SER A 80 8.09 -11.47 0.23
N GLU A 81 7.66 -10.72 -0.77
CA GLU A 81 7.88 -9.27 -0.80
C GLU A 81 7.11 -8.57 0.32
N VAL A 82 5.86 -8.97 0.56
CA VAL A 82 5.06 -8.41 1.65
C VAL A 82 5.71 -8.71 2.99
N ASP A 83 6.12 -9.95 3.21
CA ASP A 83 6.77 -10.35 4.45
C ASP A 83 8.07 -9.58 4.68
N ALA A 84 8.88 -9.45 3.64
CA ALA A 84 10.14 -8.71 3.73
C ALA A 84 9.91 -7.22 4.02
N LEU A 85 8.95 -6.62 3.35
CA LEU A 85 8.65 -5.19 3.51
C LEU A 85 8.26 -4.86 4.96
N TYR A 86 7.41 -5.67 5.56
CA TYR A 86 6.90 -5.43 6.91
C TYR A 86 7.70 -6.13 8.00
N SER A 87 8.87 -6.68 7.67
CA SER A 87 9.79 -7.22 8.68
C SER A 87 10.72 -6.14 9.25
N GLU A 88 10.85 -5.00 8.60
CA GLU A 88 11.69 -3.91 9.09
C GLU A 88 11.13 -3.33 10.38
N ALA A 89 12.03 -2.97 11.30
CA ALA A 89 11.64 -2.48 12.63
C ALA A 89 10.70 -1.27 12.56
N SER A 90 10.90 -0.40 11.58
CA SER A 90 10.10 0.83 11.45
C SER A 90 8.63 0.56 11.12
N VAL A 91 8.31 -0.60 10.53
CA VAL A 91 6.96 -0.93 10.07
C VAL A 91 6.47 -2.28 10.58
N SER A 92 7.22 -2.95 11.41
CA SER A 92 6.85 -4.31 11.89
C SER A 92 5.63 -4.32 12.79
N VAL A 93 5.24 -3.16 13.32
CA VAL A 93 4.05 -3.03 14.15
C VAL A 93 2.75 -3.08 13.33
N TYR A 94 2.83 -2.80 12.04
CA TYR A 94 1.64 -2.78 11.18
C TYR A 94 1.05 -4.18 11.03
N ARG A 95 -0.27 -4.24 10.89
CA ARG A 95 -1.01 -5.49 10.74
C ARG A 95 -1.92 -5.41 9.52
N PRO A 96 -2.08 -6.51 8.78
CA PRO A 96 -2.92 -6.52 7.59
C PRO A 96 -4.39 -6.53 7.93
N GLU A 97 -5.16 -5.76 7.17
CA GLU A 97 -6.61 -5.76 7.19
C GLU A 97 -7.12 -5.89 5.77
N ALA A 98 -8.25 -6.54 5.60
CA ALA A 98 -8.87 -6.65 4.29
C ALA A 98 -9.69 -5.41 3.99
N VAL A 99 -9.52 -4.85 2.80
CA VAL A 99 -10.31 -3.70 2.34
C VAL A 99 -10.82 -3.99 0.94
N PHE A 100 -11.85 -3.25 0.53
CA PHE A 100 -12.32 -3.25 -0.85
C PHE A 100 -11.82 -1.97 -1.52
N ALA A 101 -10.88 -2.14 -2.43
CA ALA A 101 -10.32 -1.02 -3.16
C ALA A 101 -11.17 -0.74 -4.40
N GLN A 102 -11.53 0.52 -4.58
CA GLN A 102 -12.33 0.98 -5.71
C GLN A 102 -11.40 1.51 -6.79
N LEU A 103 -11.65 1.08 -8.02
CA LEU A 103 -10.82 1.46 -9.16
C LEU A 103 -11.49 2.56 -9.99
N ALA A 104 -10.70 3.27 -10.77
CA ALA A 104 -11.20 4.37 -11.61
C ALA A 104 -12.24 3.93 -12.63
N ASP A 105 -12.17 2.65 -13.07
CA ASP A 105 -13.12 2.09 -14.03
C ASP A 105 -14.43 1.64 -13.40
N GLY A 106 -14.60 1.82 -12.09
CA GLY A 106 -15.78 1.37 -11.36
C GLY A 106 -15.65 -0.02 -10.79
N GLY A 107 -14.57 -0.74 -11.07
CA GLY A 107 -14.32 -2.05 -10.50
C GLY A 107 -13.96 -1.98 -9.02
N VAL A 108 -14.16 -3.09 -8.33
CA VAL A 108 -13.82 -3.23 -6.92
C VAL A 108 -12.97 -4.49 -6.76
N THR A 109 -11.89 -4.39 -6.05
CA THR A 109 -11.01 -5.54 -5.80
C THR A 109 -10.66 -5.62 -4.32
N PRO A 110 -10.68 -6.83 -3.73
CA PRO A 110 -10.20 -7.00 -2.37
C PRO A 110 -8.68 -6.81 -2.33
N ALA A 111 -8.19 -6.21 -1.26
CA ALA A 111 -6.78 -5.96 -1.08
C ALA A 111 -6.41 -6.02 0.39
N LEU A 112 -5.13 -6.22 0.67
CA LEU A 112 -4.60 -6.05 2.01
C LEU A 112 -4.23 -4.58 2.22
N CYS A 113 -4.47 -4.10 3.42
CA CYS A 113 -4.10 -2.76 3.85
C CYS A 113 -3.45 -2.88 5.22
N PHE A 114 -2.25 -2.34 5.38
CA PHE A 114 -1.50 -2.49 6.62
C PHE A 114 -1.70 -1.26 7.50
N ASN A 115 -2.26 -1.48 8.68
CA ASN A 115 -2.63 -0.42 9.60
C ASN A 115 -2.04 -0.65 10.98
N LEU A 116 -1.95 0.42 11.76
CA LEU A 116 -1.54 0.31 13.16
C LEU A 116 -2.69 -0.30 13.96
N PRO A 117 -2.41 -1.28 14.83
CA PRO A 117 -3.46 -1.87 15.67
C PRO A 117 -3.99 -0.88 16.72
N VAL A 118 -3.16 0.10 17.10
CA VAL A 118 -3.57 1.16 18.01
C VAL A 118 -3.40 2.49 17.28
N PRO A 119 -4.46 3.27 17.12
CA PRO A 119 -4.36 4.57 16.46
C PRO A 119 -3.43 5.52 17.23
N PRO A 120 -2.80 6.47 16.54
CA PRO A 120 -1.97 7.48 17.21
C PRO A 120 -2.82 8.30 18.18
N SER A 121 -2.20 8.80 19.25
CA SER A 121 -2.85 9.73 20.14
C SER A 121 -3.03 11.10 19.45
N ALA A 122 -4.00 11.89 19.95
CA ALA A 122 -4.37 13.14 19.30
C ALA A 122 -3.26 14.19 19.28
N ASP A 123 -2.28 14.08 20.17
CA ASP A 123 -1.18 15.02 20.28
C ASP A 123 0.07 14.61 19.49
N GLU A 124 0.08 13.44 18.87
CA GLU A 124 1.20 13.04 18.03
C GLU A 124 1.20 13.84 16.72
N ARG A 125 2.38 14.24 16.30
CA ARG A 125 2.56 15.01 15.08
C ARG A 125 3.82 14.54 14.35
N ASN A 126 3.76 14.62 13.02
CA ASN A 126 4.94 14.39 12.19
C ASN A 126 4.85 15.26 10.93
N PRO A 127 5.15 16.57 11.06
CA PRO A 127 5.03 17.49 9.92
C PRO A 127 5.90 17.11 8.74
N GLN A 128 7.07 16.52 8.99
CA GLN A 128 7.96 16.08 7.92
C GLN A 128 7.33 14.97 7.10
N TYR A 129 6.69 14.01 7.77
CA TYR A 129 5.99 12.93 7.08
C TYR A 129 4.84 13.48 6.24
N VAL A 130 4.03 14.36 6.81
CA VAL A 130 2.91 15.00 6.10
C VAL A 130 3.40 15.70 4.85
N SER A 131 4.47 16.47 4.96
CA SER A 131 5.06 17.20 3.83
C SER A 131 5.52 16.23 2.73
N LYS A 132 6.22 15.19 3.09
CA LYS A 132 6.69 14.17 2.14
C LYS A 132 5.52 13.46 1.48
N LEU A 133 4.50 13.13 2.25
CA LEU A 133 3.33 12.43 1.72
C LEU A 133 2.55 13.30 0.74
N ARG A 134 2.35 14.59 1.06
CA ARG A 134 1.69 15.51 0.15
C ARG A 134 2.47 15.67 -1.15
N GLU A 135 3.79 15.78 -1.07
CA GLU A 135 4.64 15.88 -2.24
C GLU A 135 4.53 14.64 -3.12
N LEU A 136 4.62 13.47 -2.51
CA LEU A 136 4.47 12.20 -3.22
C LEU A 136 3.09 12.09 -3.85
N ALA A 137 2.04 12.34 -3.08
CA ALA A 137 0.66 12.24 -3.54
C ALA A 137 0.39 13.16 -4.74
N THR A 138 0.95 14.37 -4.71
CA THR A 138 0.84 15.31 -5.83
C THR A 138 1.56 14.75 -7.05
N ARG A 139 2.78 14.25 -6.86
CA ARG A 139 3.60 13.75 -7.96
C ARG A 139 2.97 12.55 -8.66
N ILE A 140 2.34 11.66 -7.90
CA ILE A 140 1.69 10.48 -8.49
C ILE A 140 0.26 10.74 -8.98
N GLY A 141 -0.28 11.94 -8.74
CA GLY A 141 -1.55 12.37 -9.32
C GLY A 141 -2.80 12.03 -8.52
N LEU A 142 -2.71 11.94 -7.20
CA LEU A 142 -3.90 11.79 -6.36
C LEU A 142 -4.76 13.06 -6.46
N PRO A 143 -6.08 12.95 -6.20
CA PRO A 143 -6.97 14.11 -6.32
C PRO A 143 -6.48 15.29 -5.46
N PRO A 144 -6.42 16.51 -6.03
CA PRO A 144 -5.89 17.67 -5.31
C PRO A 144 -6.62 17.97 -4.01
N ASN A 145 -7.94 17.81 -3.97
CA ASN A 145 -8.70 18.04 -2.74
C ASN A 145 -8.30 17.03 -1.64
N TYR A 146 -8.04 15.80 -2.03
CA TYR A 146 -7.56 14.79 -1.09
C TYR A 146 -6.18 15.17 -0.57
N VAL A 147 -5.27 15.55 -1.46
CA VAL A 147 -3.90 15.94 -1.08
C VAL A 147 -3.94 17.08 -0.07
N SER A 148 -4.78 18.09 -0.32
CA SER A 148 -4.93 19.23 0.59
C SER A 148 -5.46 18.82 1.97
N SER A 149 -6.18 17.73 2.05
CA SER A 149 -6.77 17.23 3.31
C SER A 149 -5.77 16.47 4.19
N ILE A 150 -4.63 16.09 3.65
CA ILE A 150 -3.60 15.36 4.41
C ILE A 150 -2.98 16.30 5.46
N GLN A 151 -3.04 15.87 6.73
CA GLN A 151 -2.49 16.66 7.83
C GLN A 151 -2.11 15.77 9.03
#